data_07a3894de0f9639b9cc0e973c4a40775
#
_entry.id   07a3894de0f9639b9cc0e973c4a40775
#
_cell.length_a   1.000
_cell.length_b   1.000
_cell.length_c   1.000
_cell.angle_alpha   90.00
_cell.angle_beta   90.00
_cell.angle_gamma   90.00
#
_symmetry.space_group_name_H-M   'P 1'
#
loop_
_entity.id
_entity.type
_entity.pdbx_description
1 polymer ?
#
loop_
_entity_poly.entity_id
_entity_poly.type
_entity_poly.pdbx_seq_one_letter_code
_entity_poly.pdbx_strand_id
1 'polypeptide(L)'
;MPDYQAVLSGHEISKKIADLLEDIDPIQYNGSNRARRVRNVNDYIQGRNDMPLEPLLDWAAKADRGAYAGKVAVLRQSIRDFQTQKALLTVPYTRTSHKQFEYKTIELEMDRPMKVIDQQIYDRAAKSGFPRNFFQESYFDHVTLYCMPDNANCNFSHFSDCSFHVCRLYGVKFWDTRLYGCEFHSCRIEFTLFPDSTLANTHFRDCSIHSAAFLRSRMTRCNTVDCSVGRLNFNGARLDGCTYGRITRLPNSRIEGLEDASITMGGATQEEVRYNRNAIFRALGEQAPEHLPARQDRPPAPER
;
A
#
# COMPACT_ATOMS: atom_id res chain seq x y z
N MET A 1 6.14 14.65 17.65
CA MET A 1 5.93 13.94 16.37
C MET A 1 6.83 14.58 15.37
N PRO A 2 7.67 13.88 14.62
CA PRO A 2 8.43 14.51 13.55
C PRO A 2 7.43 14.93 12.48
N ASP A 3 7.50 16.22 12.08
CA ASP A 3 6.76 16.75 10.93
C ASP A 3 7.17 15.96 9.69
N TYR A 4 6.30 15.08 9.23
CA TYR A 4 6.45 14.43 7.94
C TYR A 4 6.15 15.46 6.85
N GLN A 5 7.17 16.24 6.45
CA GLN A 5 7.08 16.97 5.20
C GLN A 5 6.89 15.96 4.07
N ALA A 6 5.86 16.17 3.26
CA ALA A 6 5.55 15.30 2.14
C ALA A 6 6.78 15.22 1.21
N VAL A 7 7.42 14.04 1.17
CA VAL A 7 8.58 13.81 0.30
C VAL A 7 8.09 13.79 -1.15
N LEU A 8 8.71 14.60 -2.00
CA LEU A 8 8.37 14.67 -3.41
C LEU A 8 8.61 13.30 -4.08
N SER A 9 7.72 12.90 -4.98
CA SER A 9 7.92 11.71 -5.82
C SER A 9 9.11 11.90 -6.76
N GLY A 10 9.76 10.81 -7.16
CA GLY A 10 10.86 10.87 -8.14
C GLY A 10 10.46 11.56 -9.45
N HIS A 11 9.19 11.46 -9.85
CA HIS A 11 8.66 12.14 -11.03
C HIS A 11 8.52 13.66 -10.83
N GLU A 12 8.08 14.12 -9.66
CA GLU A 12 7.98 15.56 -9.34
C GLU A 12 9.35 16.20 -9.24
N ILE A 13 10.32 15.52 -8.62
CA ILE A 13 11.72 15.96 -8.57
C ILE A 13 12.28 16.10 -10.00
N SER A 14 12.02 15.10 -10.85
CA SER A 14 12.49 15.10 -12.24
C SER A 14 11.89 16.22 -13.09
N LYS A 15 10.62 16.57 -12.86
CA LYS A 15 10.00 17.74 -13.47
C LYS A 15 10.68 19.03 -13.04
N LYS A 16 10.91 19.21 -11.73
CA LYS A 16 11.59 20.41 -11.21
C LYS A 16 13.03 20.56 -11.72
N ILE A 17 13.74 19.44 -11.93
CA ILE A 17 15.06 19.45 -12.55
C ILE A 17 14.94 19.86 -14.03
N ALA A 18 13.99 19.33 -14.77
CA ALA A 18 13.78 19.71 -16.16
C ALA A 18 13.43 21.20 -16.30
N ASP A 19 12.58 21.73 -15.43
CA ASP A 19 12.22 23.15 -15.40
C ASP A 19 13.43 24.03 -15.07
N LEU A 20 14.25 23.62 -14.10
CA LEU A 20 15.51 24.33 -13.77
C LEU A 20 16.47 24.40 -14.96
N LEU A 21 16.63 23.31 -15.71
CA LEU A 21 17.50 23.26 -16.88
C LEU A 21 16.99 24.14 -18.03
N GLU A 22 15.66 24.17 -18.23
CA GLU A 22 15.02 25.07 -19.20
C GLU A 22 15.18 26.54 -18.79
N ASP A 23 15.08 26.87 -17.51
CA ASP A 23 15.32 28.24 -16.98
C ASP A 23 16.78 28.71 -17.24
N ILE A 24 17.76 27.80 -17.12
CA ILE A 24 19.18 28.12 -17.25
C ILE A 24 19.56 28.24 -18.74
N ASP A 25 19.18 27.33 -19.58
CA ASP A 25 19.50 27.29 -21.02
C ASP A 25 18.31 26.79 -21.84
N PRO A 26 17.38 27.70 -22.21
CA PRO A 26 16.20 27.36 -22.98
C PRO A 26 16.53 26.94 -24.43
N ILE A 27 17.72 27.18 -24.95
CA ILE A 27 18.14 26.75 -26.27
C ILE A 27 18.51 25.27 -26.25
N GLN A 28 19.36 24.87 -25.32
CA GLN A 28 19.80 23.47 -25.18
C GLN A 28 18.74 22.60 -24.58
N TYR A 29 17.93 23.11 -23.63
CA TYR A 29 16.94 22.34 -22.87
C TYR A 29 15.49 22.71 -23.24
N ASN A 30 15.23 22.97 -24.51
CA ASN A 30 13.88 23.28 -25.01
C ASN A 30 12.86 22.18 -24.79
N GLY A 31 11.58 22.53 -24.87
CA GLY A 31 10.44 21.67 -24.58
C GLY A 31 10.34 20.36 -25.42
N SER A 32 10.96 20.32 -26.64
CA SER A 32 10.86 19.18 -27.54
C SER A 32 11.41 17.86 -26.94
N ASN A 33 12.38 17.94 -26.05
CA ASN A 33 13.01 16.80 -25.39
C ASN A 33 12.66 16.69 -23.89
N ARG A 34 11.77 17.55 -23.39
CA ARG A 34 11.44 17.63 -21.96
C ARG A 34 10.92 16.31 -21.40
N ALA A 35 9.99 15.67 -22.08
CA ALA A 35 9.40 14.40 -21.63
C ALA A 35 10.45 13.27 -21.53
N ARG A 36 11.39 13.21 -22.48
CA ARG A 36 12.51 12.24 -22.47
C ARG A 36 13.45 12.53 -21.31
N ARG A 37 13.76 13.81 -21.06
CA ARG A 37 14.64 14.25 -19.98
C ARG A 37 14.03 13.92 -18.60
N VAL A 38 12.76 14.25 -18.40
CA VAL A 38 12.04 13.89 -17.17
C VAL A 38 12.08 12.40 -16.93
N ARG A 39 11.89 11.58 -17.96
CA ARG A 39 11.98 10.12 -17.85
C ARG A 39 13.38 9.68 -17.47
N ASN A 40 14.41 10.14 -18.15
CA ASN A 40 15.81 9.74 -17.88
C ASN A 40 16.23 10.11 -16.45
N VAL A 41 15.90 11.32 -16.00
CA VAL A 41 16.20 11.80 -14.63
C VAL A 41 15.42 10.97 -13.61
N ASN A 42 14.13 10.67 -13.87
CA ASN A 42 13.36 9.83 -12.98
C ASN A 42 13.92 8.40 -12.90
N ASP A 43 14.39 7.84 -14.02
CA ASP A 43 15.00 6.51 -14.04
C ASP A 43 16.33 6.50 -13.26
N TYR A 44 17.13 7.58 -13.32
CA TYR A 44 18.32 7.73 -12.48
C TYR A 44 17.94 7.80 -10.99
N ILE A 45 17.00 8.65 -10.61
CA ILE A 45 16.55 8.80 -9.22
C ILE A 45 16.02 7.45 -8.69
N GLN A 46 15.39 6.65 -9.57
CA GLN A 46 14.91 5.30 -9.28
C GLN A 46 16.02 4.24 -9.27
N GLY A 47 17.27 4.58 -9.62
CA GLY A 47 18.37 3.63 -9.73
C GLY A 47 18.23 2.66 -10.91
N ARG A 48 17.60 3.08 -12.00
CA ARG A 48 17.37 2.25 -13.21
C ARG A 48 18.36 2.58 -14.34
N ASN A 49 19.11 3.65 -14.25
CA ASN A 49 20.17 4.02 -15.18
C ASN A 49 21.30 4.75 -14.46
N ASP A 50 22.45 4.86 -15.13
CA ASP A 50 23.68 5.51 -14.62
C ASP A 50 23.90 6.90 -15.26
N MET A 51 22.85 7.64 -15.52
CA MET A 51 22.94 9.00 -16.06
C MET A 51 23.80 9.88 -15.13
N PRO A 52 24.75 10.69 -15.65
CA PRO A 52 25.58 11.55 -14.83
C PRO A 52 24.81 12.81 -14.36
N LEU A 53 23.88 12.62 -13.41
CA LEU A 53 23.02 13.70 -12.91
C LEU A 53 23.80 14.68 -12.03
N GLU A 54 24.74 14.20 -11.19
CA GLU A 54 25.50 15.08 -10.29
C GLU A 54 26.36 16.11 -11.04
N PRO A 55 27.15 15.75 -12.09
CA PRO A 55 27.81 16.72 -12.93
C PRO A 55 26.89 17.77 -13.56
N LEU A 56 25.67 17.35 -13.95
CA LEU A 56 24.67 18.27 -14.51
C LEU A 56 24.16 19.25 -13.45
N LEU A 57 23.92 18.79 -12.24
CA LEU A 57 23.51 19.64 -11.11
C LEU A 57 24.64 20.56 -10.67
N ASP A 58 25.91 20.12 -10.72
CA ASP A 58 27.08 20.96 -10.44
C ASP A 58 27.23 22.10 -11.47
N TRP A 59 26.99 21.77 -12.74
CA TRP A 59 26.96 22.79 -13.79
C TRP A 59 25.81 23.79 -13.55
N ALA A 60 24.61 23.30 -13.26
CA ALA A 60 23.43 24.13 -12.98
C ALA A 60 23.66 25.05 -11.76
N ALA A 61 24.32 24.55 -10.71
CA ALA A 61 24.61 25.32 -9.51
C ALA A 61 25.57 26.50 -9.78
N LYS A 62 26.49 26.36 -10.77
CA LYS A 62 27.45 27.37 -11.17
C LYS A 62 26.92 28.36 -12.23
N ALA A 63 25.84 28.02 -12.88
CA ALA A 63 25.20 28.83 -13.90
C ALA A 63 24.81 30.20 -13.34
N ASP A 64 24.85 31.21 -14.19
CA ASP A 64 24.54 32.61 -13.86
C ASP A 64 25.17 33.07 -12.52
N ARG A 65 26.50 32.89 -12.42
CA ARG A 65 27.28 33.25 -11.21
C ARG A 65 26.76 32.66 -9.91
N GLY A 66 26.16 31.51 -9.97
CA GLY A 66 25.63 30.79 -8.82
C GLY A 66 24.19 31.16 -8.41
N ALA A 67 23.44 31.87 -9.25
CA ALA A 67 22.08 32.27 -8.99
C ALA A 67 21.14 31.05 -8.70
N TYR A 68 21.47 29.88 -9.25
CA TYR A 68 20.69 28.65 -9.09
C TYR A 68 21.18 27.71 -7.98
N ALA A 69 22.26 28.06 -7.28
CA ALA A 69 22.87 27.18 -6.26
C ALA A 69 21.89 26.78 -5.16
N GLY A 70 21.01 27.67 -4.69
CA GLY A 70 20.01 27.41 -3.69
C GLY A 70 18.95 26.43 -4.21
N LYS A 71 18.46 26.60 -5.43
CA LYS A 71 17.49 25.68 -6.05
C LYS A 71 18.07 24.27 -6.21
N VAL A 72 19.34 24.18 -6.64
CA VAL A 72 20.04 22.89 -6.78
C VAL A 72 20.24 22.21 -5.44
N ALA A 73 20.59 22.94 -4.39
CA ALA A 73 20.72 22.37 -3.05
C ALA A 73 19.42 21.74 -2.54
N VAL A 74 18.28 22.41 -2.76
CA VAL A 74 16.95 21.88 -2.42
C VAL A 74 16.63 20.62 -3.24
N LEU A 75 16.95 20.61 -4.53
CA LEU A 75 16.72 19.42 -5.38
C LEU A 75 17.58 18.24 -4.97
N ARG A 76 18.84 18.45 -4.61
CA ARG A 76 19.72 17.42 -4.07
C ARG A 76 19.19 16.85 -2.76
N GLN A 77 18.67 17.71 -1.88
CA GLN A 77 18.05 17.24 -0.65
C GLN A 77 16.81 16.41 -0.95
N SER A 78 15.94 16.86 -1.83
CA SER A 78 14.75 16.12 -2.25
C SER A 78 15.09 14.75 -2.86
N ILE A 79 16.19 14.65 -3.63
CA ILE A 79 16.67 13.35 -4.18
C ILE A 79 17.11 12.44 -3.03
N ARG A 80 17.90 12.94 -2.08
CA ARG A 80 18.35 12.16 -0.91
C ARG A 80 17.17 11.68 -0.08
N ASP A 81 16.21 12.56 0.20
CA ASP A 81 15.03 12.23 1.00
C ASP A 81 14.20 11.15 0.31
N PHE A 82 13.99 11.29 -1.01
CA PHE A 82 13.30 10.26 -1.81
C PHE A 82 14.03 8.92 -1.81
N GLN A 83 15.36 8.92 -2.02
CA GLN A 83 16.17 7.70 -2.04
C GLN A 83 16.21 7.03 -0.67
N THR A 84 16.29 7.81 0.41
CA THR A 84 16.24 7.32 1.78
C THR A 84 14.87 6.70 2.07
N GLN A 85 13.79 7.40 1.73
CA GLN A 85 12.43 6.86 1.89
C GLN A 85 12.22 5.62 1.03
N LYS A 86 12.70 5.62 -0.22
CA LYS A 86 12.64 4.45 -1.10
C LYS A 86 13.42 3.27 -0.50
N ALA A 87 14.61 3.49 0.04
CA ALA A 87 15.40 2.45 0.68
C ALA A 87 14.68 1.86 1.91
N LEU A 88 13.98 2.70 2.68
CA LEU A 88 13.14 2.26 3.80
C LEU A 88 11.89 1.49 3.33
N LEU A 89 11.32 1.86 2.17
CA LEU A 89 10.10 1.29 1.63
C LEU A 89 10.33 0.09 0.69
N THR A 90 11.56 -0.11 0.22
CA THR A 90 11.91 -1.19 -0.72
C THR A 90 12.92 -2.11 -0.05
N VAL A 91 12.42 -3.06 0.70
CA VAL A 91 13.28 -4.07 1.34
C VAL A 91 13.29 -5.33 0.49
N PRO A 92 14.42 -5.68 -0.14
CA PRO A 92 14.50 -6.88 -0.96
C PRO A 92 14.47 -8.14 -0.08
N TYR A 93 13.94 -9.22 -0.63
CA TYR A 93 14.16 -10.54 -0.04
C TYR A 93 15.65 -10.88 -0.11
N THR A 94 16.20 -11.28 1.00
CA THR A 94 17.57 -11.82 1.02
C THR A 94 17.55 -13.32 0.73
N ARG A 95 18.66 -13.84 0.22
CA ARG A 95 18.89 -15.29 0.12
C ARG A 95 19.25 -15.93 1.47
N THR A 96 19.14 -15.18 2.56
CA THR A 96 19.43 -15.65 3.91
C THR A 96 18.56 -16.85 4.24
N SER A 97 19.18 -17.93 4.67
CA SER A 97 18.45 -19.14 5.05
C SER A 97 17.67 -18.91 6.33
N HIS A 98 16.53 -19.57 6.49
CA HIS A 98 15.73 -19.54 7.73
C HIS A 98 16.52 -19.88 9.00
N LYS A 99 17.69 -20.48 8.87
CA LYS A 99 18.58 -20.83 9.99
C LYS A 99 19.14 -19.63 10.76
N GLN A 100 19.04 -18.41 10.23
CA GLN A 100 19.49 -17.20 10.93
C GLN A 100 18.44 -16.64 11.91
N PHE A 101 17.21 -17.14 11.86
CA PHE A 101 16.12 -16.70 12.72
C PHE A 101 15.58 -17.91 13.47
N GLU A 102 15.64 -17.84 14.80
CA GLU A 102 14.92 -18.77 15.65
C GLU A 102 13.50 -18.26 15.82
N TYR A 103 12.53 -19.07 15.38
CA TYR A 103 11.12 -18.78 15.54
C TYR A 103 10.51 -19.68 16.60
N LYS A 104 9.71 -19.09 17.50
CA LYS A 104 8.72 -19.87 18.25
C LYS A 104 7.59 -20.24 17.29
N THR A 105 7.06 -21.43 17.43
CA THR A 105 5.88 -21.86 16.67
C THR A 105 4.67 -21.97 17.59
N ILE A 106 3.52 -21.60 17.08
CA ILE A 106 2.24 -21.81 17.75
C ILE A 106 1.30 -22.52 16.77
N GLU A 107 0.42 -23.34 17.30
CA GLU A 107 -0.70 -23.90 16.57
C GLU A 107 -1.95 -23.06 16.89
N LEU A 108 -2.51 -22.44 15.88
CA LEU A 108 -3.81 -21.77 15.94
C LEU A 108 -4.85 -22.70 15.30
N GLU A 109 -6.13 -22.30 15.34
CA GLU A 109 -7.25 -23.01 14.74
C GLU A 109 -7.12 -23.36 13.22
N MET A 110 -5.95 -23.15 12.65
CA MET A 110 -5.64 -23.39 11.23
C MET A 110 -4.93 -24.72 10.98
N ASP A 111 -4.84 -25.61 11.95
CA ASP A 111 -4.17 -26.93 11.87
C ASP A 111 -2.72 -26.88 11.31
N ARG A 112 -2.04 -25.75 11.44
CA ARG A 112 -0.67 -25.56 10.93
C ARG A 112 0.19 -24.83 11.95
N PRO A 113 1.43 -25.31 12.18
CA PRO A 113 2.36 -24.57 13.02
C PRO A 113 2.75 -23.26 12.33
N MET A 114 2.58 -22.15 13.04
CA MET A 114 2.93 -20.82 12.55
C MET A 114 4.18 -20.28 13.25
N LYS A 115 5.04 -19.62 12.50
CA LYS A 115 6.19 -18.89 13.06
C LYS A 115 5.70 -17.67 13.84
N VAL A 116 6.08 -17.53 15.08
CA VAL A 116 5.78 -16.32 15.87
C VAL A 116 6.82 -15.25 15.54
N ILE A 117 6.35 -14.12 15.06
CA ILE A 117 7.18 -12.97 14.74
C ILE A 117 6.81 -11.83 15.71
N ASP A 118 7.69 -11.56 16.64
CA ASP A 118 7.60 -10.39 17.50
C ASP A 118 8.32 -9.17 16.89
N GLN A 119 8.22 -8.02 17.55
CA GLN A 119 8.84 -6.78 17.07
C GLN A 119 10.36 -6.91 16.91
N GLN A 120 11.05 -7.63 17.78
CA GLN A 120 12.51 -7.76 17.73
C GLN A 120 12.94 -8.59 16.51
N ILE A 121 12.22 -9.69 16.23
CA ILE A 121 12.46 -10.54 15.05
C ILE A 121 12.18 -9.73 13.78
N TYR A 122 11.05 -8.98 13.75
CA TYR A 122 10.71 -8.13 12.61
C TYR A 122 11.78 -7.06 12.38
N ASP A 123 12.18 -6.31 13.41
CA ASP A 123 13.18 -5.24 13.30
C ASP A 123 14.55 -5.75 12.84
N ARG A 124 14.94 -6.93 13.30
CA ARG A 124 16.17 -7.59 12.85
C ARG A 124 16.08 -7.93 11.36
N ALA A 125 14.96 -8.51 10.94
CA ALA A 125 14.74 -8.85 9.54
C ALA A 125 14.66 -7.60 8.66
N ALA A 126 14.01 -6.54 9.12
CA ALA A 126 13.94 -5.27 8.41
C ALA A 126 15.31 -4.63 8.20
N LYS A 127 16.24 -4.77 9.16
CA LYS A 127 17.62 -4.25 9.07
C LYS A 127 18.54 -5.11 8.21
N SER A 128 18.42 -6.44 8.29
CA SER A 128 19.31 -7.38 7.59
C SER A 128 18.76 -7.88 6.25
N GLY A 129 17.54 -7.54 5.92
CA GLY A 129 16.75 -8.06 4.81
C GLY A 129 15.89 -9.24 5.23
N PHE A 130 14.65 -9.28 4.73
CA PHE A 130 13.71 -10.34 5.08
C PHE A 130 14.09 -11.66 4.40
N PRO A 131 14.14 -12.79 5.15
CA PRO A 131 14.27 -14.11 4.55
C PRO A 131 13.09 -14.41 3.61
N ARG A 132 13.34 -15.25 2.62
CA ARG A 132 12.25 -15.75 1.76
C ARG A 132 11.18 -16.43 2.63
N ASN A 133 9.92 -16.15 2.34
CA ASN A 133 8.76 -16.65 3.10
C ASN A 133 8.71 -16.19 4.57
N PHE A 134 9.40 -15.09 4.92
CA PHE A 134 9.36 -14.54 6.28
C PHE A 134 7.93 -14.28 6.75
N PHE A 135 7.09 -13.73 5.86
CA PHE A 135 5.71 -13.37 6.16
C PHE A 135 4.70 -14.51 5.97
N GLN A 136 5.06 -15.59 5.26
CA GLN A 136 4.18 -16.70 4.97
C GLN A 136 4.04 -17.64 6.18
N GLU A 137 2.81 -18.11 6.48
CA GLU A 137 2.55 -19.02 7.60
C GLU A 137 3.15 -18.47 8.91
N SER A 138 2.90 -17.18 9.17
CA SER A 138 3.49 -16.46 10.29
C SER A 138 2.42 -15.79 11.13
N TYR A 139 2.65 -15.77 12.44
CA TYR A 139 1.81 -15.09 13.41
C TYR A 139 2.52 -13.83 13.91
N PHE A 140 1.89 -12.71 13.69
CA PHE A 140 2.32 -11.39 14.15
C PHE A 140 1.34 -10.92 15.21
N ASP A 141 1.86 -10.54 16.38
CA ASP A 141 1.05 -10.04 17.48
C ASP A 141 1.60 -8.70 17.96
N HIS A 142 0.78 -7.64 17.91
CA HIS A 142 1.16 -6.28 18.30
C HIS A 142 2.45 -5.78 17.62
N VAL A 143 2.68 -6.16 16.36
CA VAL A 143 3.88 -5.76 15.62
C VAL A 143 3.60 -4.50 14.80
N THR A 144 4.48 -3.52 14.89
CA THR A 144 4.49 -2.36 14.01
C THR A 144 5.36 -2.66 12.79
N LEU A 145 4.71 -2.77 11.63
CA LEU A 145 5.35 -3.00 10.34
C LEU A 145 5.53 -1.65 9.64
N TYR A 146 6.76 -1.27 9.35
CA TYR A 146 7.12 -0.01 8.69
C TYR A 146 7.77 -0.22 7.32
N CYS A 147 8.02 -1.45 6.91
CA CYS A 147 8.46 -1.79 5.58
C CYS A 147 8.11 -3.25 5.24
N MET A 148 7.88 -3.50 3.96
CA MET A 148 7.68 -4.85 3.43
C MET A 148 8.33 -4.95 2.05
N PRO A 149 8.90 -6.12 1.69
CA PRO A 149 9.41 -6.32 0.34
C PRO A 149 8.28 -6.28 -0.68
N ASP A 150 8.56 -5.79 -1.88
CA ASP A 150 7.64 -5.90 -3.01
C ASP A 150 7.31 -7.39 -3.26
N ASN A 151 6.04 -7.68 -3.56
CA ASN A 151 5.52 -9.03 -3.77
C ASN A 151 5.66 -9.96 -2.56
N ALA A 152 5.71 -9.41 -1.34
CA ALA A 152 5.74 -10.21 -0.12
C ALA A 152 4.59 -11.22 -0.10
N ASN A 153 4.91 -12.44 0.34
CA ASN A 153 3.94 -13.50 0.49
C ASN A 153 3.53 -13.62 1.96
N CYS A 154 2.33 -13.12 2.27
CA CYS A 154 1.71 -13.21 3.59
C CYS A 154 0.61 -14.28 3.65
N ASN A 155 0.58 -15.20 2.68
CA ASN A 155 -0.46 -16.20 2.61
C ASN A 155 -0.47 -17.08 3.87
N PHE A 156 -1.68 -17.44 4.31
CA PHE A 156 -1.91 -18.28 5.48
C PHE A 156 -1.33 -17.72 6.78
N SER A 157 -1.22 -16.40 6.88
CA SER A 157 -0.65 -15.73 8.05
C SER A 157 -1.73 -15.10 8.92
N HIS A 158 -1.37 -14.82 10.15
CA HIS A 158 -2.24 -14.17 11.10
C HIS A 158 -1.58 -12.91 11.66
N PHE A 159 -2.26 -11.80 11.56
CA PHE A 159 -1.87 -10.52 12.12
C PHE A 159 -2.91 -10.12 13.16
N SER A 160 -2.50 -10.01 14.42
CA SER A 160 -3.34 -9.58 15.53
C SER A 160 -2.83 -8.24 16.06
N ASP A 161 -3.70 -7.24 16.07
CA ASP A 161 -3.44 -5.91 16.61
C ASP A 161 -2.14 -5.27 16.05
N CYS A 162 -1.86 -5.55 14.78
CA CYS A 162 -0.67 -5.05 14.10
C CYS A 162 -0.91 -3.70 13.44
N SER A 163 0.13 -2.86 13.41
CA SER A 163 0.11 -1.58 12.72
C SER A 163 1.03 -1.58 11.51
N PHE A 164 0.46 -1.39 10.31
CA PHE A 164 1.19 -1.12 9.08
C PHE A 164 1.32 0.40 8.94
N HIS A 165 2.48 0.94 9.22
CA HIS A 165 2.69 2.38 9.26
C HIS A 165 3.60 2.85 8.13
N VAL A 166 3.08 3.73 7.26
CA VAL A 166 3.79 4.28 6.09
C VAL A 166 4.37 3.19 5.17
N CYS A 167 3.75 2.00 5.14
CA CYS A 167 4.21 0.89 4.33
C CYS A 167 3.86 1.06 2.85
N ARG A 168 4.81 0.68 1.98
CA ARG A 168 4.52 0.38 0.60
C ARG A 168 4.20 -1.11 0.45
N LEU A 169 2.96 -1.41 0.11
CA LEU A 169 2.47 -2.76 -0.12
C LEU A 169 2.26 -2.94 -1.63
N TYR A 170 3.33 -3.28 -2.35
CA TYR A 170 3.28 -3.48 -3.79
C TYR A 170 3.27 -4.96 -4.14
N GLY A 171 2.20 -5.44 -4.75
CA GLY A 171 2.05 -6.83 -5.16
C GLY A 171 1.97 -7.83 -4.00
N VAL A 172 1.73 -7.36 -2.78
CA VAL A 172 1.66 -8.21 -1.59
C VAL A 172 0.46 -9.13 -1.66
N LYS A 173 0.63 -10.37 -1.22
CA LYS A 173 -0.39 -11.41 -1.25
C LYS A 173 -0.79 -11.80 0.16
N PHE A 174 -2.07 -11.66 0.47
CA PHE A 174 -2.68 -12.03 1.74
C PHE A 174 -3.75 -13.13 1.53
N TRP A 175 -3.44 -14.18 0.78
CA TRP A 175 -4.41 -15.24 0.54
C TRP A 175 -4.64 -16.06 1.81
N ASP A 176 -5.92 -16.27 2.16
CA ASP A 176 -6.35 -17.00 3.36
C ASP A 176 -5.64 -16.48 4.63
N THR A 177 -5.53 -15.16 4.71
CA THR A 177 -4.84 -14.45 5.80
C THR A 177 -5.89 -13.89 6.76
N ARG A 178 -5.56 -13.89 8.05
CA ARG A 178 -6.40 -13.29 9.09
C ARG A 178 -5.75 -12.00 9.58
N LEU A 179 -6.52 -10.90 9.52
CA LEU A 179 -6.12 -9.59 10.06
C LEU A 179 -7.18 -9.17 11.10
N TYR A 180 -6.80 -9.19 12.36
CA TYR A 180 -7.69 -8.81 13.46
C TYR A 180 -7.13 -7.59 14.18
N GLY A 181 -7.96 -6.55 14.37
CA GLY A 181 -7.55 -5.32 15.05
C GLY A 181 -6.43 -4.55 14.36
N CYS A 182 -6.17 -4.83 13.08
CA CYS A 182 -5.03 -4.24 12.39
C CYS A 182 -5.32 -2.82 11.90
N GLU A 183 -4.29 -1.99 11.83
CA GLU A 183 -4.36 -0.65 11.28
C GLU A 183 -3.35 -0.45 10.15
N PHE A 184 -3.85 0.01 9.00
CA PHE A 184 -3.04 0.49 7.88
C PHE A 184 -3.10 2.01 7.89
N HIS A 185 -2.01 2.66 8.27
CA HIS A 185 -1.92 4.11 8.36
C HIS A 185 -0.91 4.69 7.39
N SER A 186 -1.36 5.64 6.56
CA SER A 186 -0.53 6.31 5.55
C SER A 186 0.19 5.34 4.60
N CYS A 187 -0.44 4.20 4.32
CA CYS A 187 0.13 3.17 3.45
C CYS A 187 -0.18 3.42 1.98
N ARG A 188 0.75 2.99 1.14
CA ARG A 188 0.54 2.88 -0.31
C ARG A 188 0.32 1.43 -0.69
N ILE A 189 -0.94 1.08 -1.02
CA ILE A 189 -1.39 -0.28 -1.29
C ILE A 189 -1.64 -0.42 -2.79
N GLU A 190 -0.77 -1.15 -3.49
CA GLU A 190 -0.82 -1.28 -4.94
C GLU A 190 -0.71 -2.74 -5.38
N PHE A 191 -1.60 -3.17 -6.27
CA PHE A 191 -1.65 -4.55 -6.79
C PHE A 191 -1.70 -5.61 -5.67
N THR A 192 -2.25 -5.23 -4.52
CA THR A 192 -2.31 -6.05 -3.32
C THR A 192 -3.58 -6.91 -3.32
N LEU A 193 -3.44 -8.17 -2.94
CA LEU A 193 -4.49 -9.16 -3.05
C LEU A 193 -4.85 -9.72 -1.67
N PHE A 194 -6.15 -9.74 -1.34
CA PHE A 194 -6.71 -10.30 -0.12
C PHE A 194 -7.75 -11.41 -0.42
N PRO A 195 -7.46 -12.39 -1.29
CA PRO A 195 -8.46 -13.40 -1.62
C PRO A 195 -8.68 -14.35 -0.43
N ASP A 196 -9.94 -14.71 -0.21
CA ASP A 196 -10.40 -15.64 0.83
C ASP A 196 -9.98 -15.25 2.26
N SER A 197 -9.56 -13.99 2.47
CA SER A 197 -9.03 -13.48 3.74
C SER A 197 -10.13 -13.03 4.69
N THR A 198 -9.81 -13.03 5.99
CA THR A 198 -10.67 -12.47 7.02
C THR A 198 -10.03 -11.21 7.60
N LEU A 199 -10.74 -10.10 7.47
CA LEU A 199 -10.37 -8.82 8.07
C LEU A 199 -11.44 -8.47 9.12
N ALA A 200 -11.06 -8.35 10.38
CA ALA A 200 -12.00 -7.99 11.44
C ALA A 200 -11.44 -6.83 12.28
N ASN A 201 -12.24 -5.80 12.51
CA ASN A 201 -11.83 -4.57 13.17
C ASN A 201 -10.53 -3.99 12.54
N THR A 202 -10.40 -4.11 11.22
CA THR A 202 -9.22 -3.65 10.49
C THR A 202 -9.51 -2.31 9.86
N HIS A 203 -8.60 -1.35 10.04
CA HIS A 203 -8.79 0.03 9.64
C HIS A 203 -7.76 0.47 8.61
N PHE A 204 -8.23 1.19 7.59
CA PHE A 204 -7.40 1.85 6.58
C PHE A 204 -7.57 3.35 6.73
N ARG A 205 -6.50 4.06 7.09
CA ARG A 205 -6.50 5.52 7.30
C ARG A 205 -5.42 6.20 6.49
N ASP A 206 -5.78 7.31 5.84
CA ASP A 206 -4.85 8.12 5.06
C ASP A 206 -4.08 7.31 4.00
N CYS A 207 -4.67 6.21 3.52
CA CYS A 207 -4.03 5.31 2.57
C CYS A 207 -4.31 5.68 1.12
N SER A 208 -3.32 5.38 0.25
CA SER A 208 -3.53 5.33 -1.20
C SER A 208 -3.71 3.88 -1.62
N ILE A 209 -4.94 3.49 -2.01
CA ILE A 209 -5.29 2.12 -2.36
C ILE A 209 -5.55 2.04 -3.87
N HIS A 210 -4.62 1.46 -4.61
CA HIS A 210 -4.72 1.34 -6.06
C HIS A 210 -4.56 -0.12 -6.51
N SER A 211 -5.56 -0.64 -7.24
CA SER A 211 -5.57 -2.03 -7.71
C SER A 211 -5.50 -3.07 -6.56
N ALA A 212 -6.36 -2.92 -5.56
CA ALA A 212 -6.51 -3.90 -4.49
C ALA A 212 -7.73 -4.81 -4.75
N ALA A 213 -7.60 -6.10 -4.41
CA ALA A 213 -8.67 -7.07 -4.58
C ALA A 213 -8.99 -7.80 -3.28
N PHE A 214 -10.28 -7.78 -2.89
CA PHE A 214 -10.86 -8.43 -1.72
C PHE A 214 -11.77 -9.60 -2.13
N LEU A 215 -11.27 -10.42 -3.06
CA LEU A 215 -12.05 -11.52 -3.66
C LEU A 215 -12.47 -12.53 -2.60
N ARG A 216 -13.78 -12.79 -2.46
CA ARG A 216 -14.35 -13.73 -1.50
C ARG A 216 -13.93 -13.51 -0.05
N SER A 217 -13.37 -12.33 0.27
CA SER A 217 -12.93 -12.00 1.62
C SER A 217 -14.10 -11.71 2.55
N ARG A 218 -13.89 -11.93 3.83
CA ARG A 218 -14.82 -11.53 4.89
C ARG A 218 -14.27 -10.33 5.62
N MET A 219 -14.97 -9.21 5.55
CA MET A 219 -14.64 -7.98 6.23
C MET A 219 -15.71 -7.68 7.29
N THR A 220 -15.32 -7.63 8.55
CA THR A 220 -16.23 -7.37 9.66
C THR A 220 -15.78 -6.14 10.44
N ARG A 221 -16.65 -5.14 10.57
CA ARG A 221 -16.37 -3.88 11.27
C ARG A 221 -15.09 -3.19 10.81
N CYS A 222 -14.79 -3.29 9.51
CA CYS A 222 -13.66 -2.59 8.92
C CYS A 222 -14.04 -1.16 8.59
N ASN A 223 -13.08 -0.25 8.75
CA ASN A 223 -13.30 1.17 8.46
C ASN A 223 -12.22 1.66 7.48
N THR A 224 -12.65 2.33 6.42
CA THR A 224 -11.78 2.97 5.43
C THR A 224 -12.08 4.46 5.42
N VAL A 225 -11.14 5.28 5.85
CA VAL A 225 -11.35 6.72 6.03
C VAL A 225 -10.15 7.52 5.53
N ASP A 226 -10.41 8.69 4.95
CA ASP A 226 -9.41 9.62 4.40
C ASP A 226 -8.49 8.95 3.35
N CYS A 227 -9.02 7.97 2.62
CA CYS A 227 -8.25 7.21 1.65
C CYS A 227 -8.52 7.68 0.22
N SER A 228 -7.48 7.61 -0.63
CA SER A 228 -7.65 7.69 -2.07
C SER A 228 -7.74 6.28 -2.65
N VAL A 229 -8.77 6.02 -3.48
CA VAL A 229 -9.01 4.69 -4.04
C VAL A 229 -9.00 4.70 -5.56
N GLY A 230 -8.36 3.69 -6.14
CA GLY A 230 -8.35 3.44 -7.58
C GLY A 230 -9.21 2.24 -7.95
N ARG A 231 -8.57 1.18 -8.43
CA ARG A 231 -9.27 -0.06 -8.80
C ARG A 231 -9.44 -0.95 -7.58
N LEU A 232 -10.69 -1.23 -7.21
CA LEU A 232 -11.02 -2.17 -6.13
C LEU A 232 -11.88 -3.29 -6.69
N ASN A 233 -11.70 -4.51 -6.18
CA ASN A 233 -12.51 -5.66 -6.57
C ASN A 233 -13.04 -6.37 -5.31
N PHE A 234 -14.38 -6.41 -5.17
CA PHE A 234 -15.11 -7.03 -4.06
C PHE A 234 -15.89 -8.28 -4.47
N ASN A 235 -15.59 -8.88 -5.63
CA ASN A 235 -16.33 -10.06 -6.11
C ASN A 235 -16.41 -11.16 -5.04
N GLY A 236 -17.63 -11.53 -4.65
CA GLY A 236 -17.92 -12.50 -3.62
C GLY A 236 -17.53 -12.10 -2.20
N ALA A 237 -17.15 -10.85 -1.96
CA ALA A 237 -16.82 -10.37 -0.62
C ALA A 237 -18.04 -10.29 0.29
N ARG A 238 -17.81 -10.36 1.59
CA ARG A 238 -18.81 -10.10 2.64
C ARG A 238 -18.37 -8.92 3.47
N LEU A 239 -19.22 -7.90 3.56
CA LEU A 239 -18.98 -6.66 4.29
C LEU A 239 -20.00 -6.57 5.43
N ASP A 240 -19.59 -6.87 6.66
CA ASP A 240 -20.46 -6.83 7.83
C ASP A 240 -20.07 -5.66 8.75
N GLY A 241 -20.94 -4.66 8.90
CA GLY A 241 -20.70 -3.47 9.69
C GLY A 241 -19.52 -2.62 9.21
N CYS A 242 -19.14 -2.75 7.93
CA CYS A 242 -18.05 -1.95 7.35
C CYS A 242 -18.50 -0.53 7.03
N THR A 243 -17.58 0.42 7.13
CA THR A 243 -17.82 1.82 6.82
C THR A 243 -16.74 2.43 5.92
N TYR A 244 -17.15 3.35 5.07
CA TYR A 244 -16.26 4.11 4.18
C TYR A 244 -16.57 5.59 4.34
N GLY A 245 -15.56 6.40 4.66
CA GLY A 245 -15.73 7.83 4.90
C GLY A 245 -14.62 8.67 4.27
N ARG A 246 -14.99 9.82 3.70
CA ARG A 246 -14.05 10.77 3.07
C ARG A 246 -13.11 10.08 2.06
N ILE A 247 -13.72 9.34 1.13
CA ILE A 247 -12.99 8.63 0.08
C ILE A 247 -12.80 9.54 -1.13
N THR A 248 -11.57 9.66 -1.62
CA THR A 248 -11.24 10.32 -2.87
C THR A 248 -10.99 9.29 -3.96
N ARG A 249 -11.76 9.34 -5.04
CA ARG A 249 -11.53 8.46 -6.21
C ARG A 249 -10.37 8.97 -7.05
N LEU A 250 -9.45 8.07 -7.38
CA LEU A 250 -8.35 8.37 -8.31
C LEU A 250 -8.90 8.42 -9.76
N PRO A 251 -8.25 9.16 -10.67
CA PRO A 251 -8.61 9.14 -12.09
C PRO A 251 -8.62 7.70 -12.64
N ASN A 252 -9.60 7.38 -13.48
CA ASN A 252 -9.82 6.05 -14.04
C ASN A 252 -10.04 4.94 -12.99
N SER A 253 -10.55 5.31 -11.82
CA SER A 253 -10.92 4.34 -10.79
C SER A 253 -12.07 3.45 -11.27
N ARG A 254 -12.05 2.19 -10.85
CA ARG A 254 -13.11 1.20 -11.12
C ARG A 254 -13.34 0.37 -9.87
N ILE A 255 -14.58 0.26 -9.45
CA ILE A 255 -15.00 -0.59 -8.34
C ILE A 255 -15.79 -1.76 -8.96
N GLU A 256 -15.35 -2.97 -8.72
CA GLU A 256 -15.93 -4.19 -9.28
C GLU A 256 -16.53 -5.05 -8.18
N GLY A 257 -17.65 -5.71 -8.47
CA GLY A 257 -18.27 -6.70 -7.60
C GLY A 257 -18.87 -6.16 -6.31
N LEU A 258 -19.03 -4.85 -6.17
CA LEU A 258 -19.67 -4.27 -4.99
C LEU A 258 -21.17 -4.56 -4.99
N GLU A 259 -21.79 -4.64 -6.14
CA GLU A 259 -23.20 -5.03 -6.35
C GLU A 259 -23.49 -6.47 -5.90
N ASP A 260 -22.50 -7.36 -6.07
CA ASP A 260 -22.58 -8.78 -5.70
C ASP A 260 -22.05 -9.04 -4.28
N ALA A 261 -21.46 -8.03 -3.64
CA ALA A 261 -20.96 -8.17 -2.28
C ALA A 261 -22.12 -8.31 -1.28
N SER A 262 -22.02 -9.27 -0.38
CA SER A 262 -22.96 -9.40 0.74
C SER A 262 -22.67 -8.32 1.78
N ILE A 263 -23.54 -7.31 1.86
CA ILE A 263 -23.40 -6.20 2.84
C ILE A 263 -24.40 -6.44 3.96
N THR A 264 -23.90 -6.64 5.17
CA THR A 264 -24.69 -6.90 6.37
C THR A 264 -24.25 -5.97 7.51
N MET A 265 -25.01 -5.98 8.59
CA MET A 265 -24.69 -5.25 9.81
C MET A 265 -25.30 -6.03 10.98
N GLY A 266 -24.47 -6.72 11.74
CA GLY A 266 -24.91 -7.62 12.80
C GLY A 266 -25.83 -6.95 13.82
N GLY A 267 -27.02 -7.51 14.03
CA GLY A 267 -28.02 -6.99 14.97
C GLY A 267 -28.82 -5.77 14.49
N ALA A 268 -28.58 -5.28 13.27
CA ALA A 268 -29.28 -4.13 12.71
C ALA A 268 -30.60 -4.53 12.03
N THR A 269 -31.53 -3.57 11.96
CA THR A 269 -32.76 -3.68 11.17
C THR A 269 -32.45 -3.68 9.67
N GLN A 270 -33.41 -4.14 8.85
CA GLN A 270 -33.25 -4.09 7.39
C GLN A 270 -33.05 -2.67 6.87
N GLU A 271 -33.67 -1.68 7.51
CA GLU A 271 -33.53 -0.27 7.14
C GLU A 271 -32.12 0.26 7.43
N GLU A 272 -31.55 -0.07 8.58
CA GLU A 272 -30.17 0.28 8.93
C GLU A 272 -29.15 -0.39 8.00
N VAL A 273 -29.36 -1.64 7.64
CA VAL A 273 -28.53 -2.36 6.64
C VAL A 273 -28.62 -1.66 5.28
N ARG A 274 -29.84 -1.27 4.85
CA ARG A 274 -30.04 -0.55 3.59
C ARG A 274 -29.36 0.82 3.61
N TYR A 275 -29.47 1.54 4.72
CA TYR A 275 -28.81 2.83 4.91
C TYR A 275 -27.28 2.68 4.81
N ASN A 276 -26.69 1.74 5.52
CA ASN A 276 -25.25 1.49 5.51
C ASN A 276 -24.76 1.09 4.10
N ARG A 277 -25.50 0.19 3.43
CA ARG A 277 -25.20 -0.19 2.04
C ARG A 277 -25.15 1.04 1.12
N ASN A 278 -26.20 1.85 1.16
CA ASN A 278 -26.24 3.06 0.33
C ASN A 278 -25.11 4.03 0.68
N ALA A 279 -24.71 4.12 1.95
CA ALA A 279 -23.57 4.92 2.38
C ALA A 279 -22.25 4.40 1.80
N ILE A 280 -22.04 3.08 1.78
CA ILE A 280 -20.85 2.45 1.17
C ILE A 280 -20.79 2.74 -0.33
N PHE A 281 -21.89 2.51 -1.05
CA PHE A 281 -21.96 2.77 -2.49
C PHE A 281 -21.68 4.26 -2.80
N ARG A 282 -22.33 5.16 -2.07
CA ARG A 282 -22.11 6.61 -2.21
C ARG A 282 -20.68 7.01 -1.92
N ALA A 283 -20.08 6.50 -0.83
CA ALA A 283 -18.70 6.80 -0.45
C ALA A 283 -17.70 6.35 -1.52
N LEU A 284 -17.97 5.21 -2.15
CA LEU A 284 -17.15 4.68 -3.25
C LEU A 284 -17.54 5.25 -4.62
N GLY A 285 -18.52 6.17 -4.68
CA GLY A 285 -18.96 6.84 -5.91
C GLY A 285 -19.70 5.92 -6.88
N GLU A 286 -20.37 4.88 -6.36
CA GLU A 286 -21.19 3.94 -7.12
C GLU A 286 -22.69 4.17 -6.82
N GLN A 287 -23.56 3.69 -7.71
CA GLN A 287 -25.01 3.69 -7.47
C GLN A 287 -25.44 2.36 -6.86
N ALA A 288 -26.11 2.44 -5.73
CA ALA A 288 -26.66 1.23 -5.10
C ALA A 288 -27.79 0.66 -5.97
N PRO A 289 -27.80 -0.65 -6.27
CA PRO A 289 -28.92 -1.30 -6.96
C PRO A 289 -30.24 -1.13 -6.17
N GLU A 290 -31.33 -0.94 -6.86
CA GLU A 290 -32.66 -0.74 -6.24
C GLU A 290 -33.13 -1.94 -5.44
N HIS A 291 -32.73 -3.14 -5.86
CA HIS A 291 -33.08 -4.39 -5.21
C HIS A 291 -31.88 -5.03 -4.48
N LEU A 292 -32.10 -5.49 -3.27
CA LEU A 292 -31.13 -6.35 -2.58
C LEU A 292 -31.02 -7.67 -3.37
N PRO A 293 -29.81 -8.16 -3.68
CA PRO A 293 -29.67 -9.51 -4.21
C PRO A 293 -30.32 -10.49 -3.24
N ALA A 294 -31.15 -11.39 -3.75
CA ALA A 294 -31.74 -12.45 -2.94
C ALA A 294 -30.61 -13.19 -2.20
N ARG A 295 -30.81 -13.43 -0.90
CA ARG A 295 -29.89 -14.24 -0.11
C ARG A 295 -29.62 -15.53 -0.86
N GLN A 296 -28.44 -15.70 -1.41
CA GLN A 296 -27.97 -17.01 -1.84
C GLN A 296 -27.63 -17.78 -0.56
N ASP A 297 -28.64 -18.46 -0.03
CA ASP A 297 -28.43 -19.49 0.99
C ASP A 297 -27.61 -20.61 0.33
N ARG A 298 -26.30 -20.55 0.55
CA ARG A 298 -25.43 -21.66 0.16
C ARG A 298 -25.86 -22.88 0.99
N PRO A 299 -26.07 -24.01 0.37
CA PRO A 299 -26.30 -25.26 1.12
C PRO A 299 -25.08 -25.46 2.05
N PRO A 300 -25.31 -26.03 3.26
CA PRO A 300 -24.19 -26.33 4.16
C PRO A 300 -23.17 -27.19 3.43
N ALA A 301 -21.89 -26.88 3.65
CA ALA A 301 -20.81 -27.68 3.09
C ALA A 301 -20.96 -29.13 3.55
N PRO A 302 -20.72 -30.12 2.68
CA PRO A 302 -20.80 -31.52 3.10
C PRO A 302 -19.77 -31.76 4.22
N GLU A 303 -20.23 -32.31 5.32
CA GLU A 303 -19.41 -32.79 6.42
C GLU A 303 -18.40 -33.82 5.87
N ARG A 304 -17.11 -33.55 6.13
CA ARG A 304 -16.05 -34.53 5.92
C ARG A 304 -15.40 -34.84 7.26
#